data_111172a0bc3fc325f8bdfd846a737e5b
#
_entry.id   111172a0bc3fc325f8bdfd846a737e5b
#
_cell.length_a   1.000
_cell.length_b   1.000
_cell.length_c   1.000
_cell.angle_alpha   90.00
_cell.angle_beta   90.00
_cell.angle_gamma   90.00
#
_symmetry.space_group_name_H-M   'P 1'
#
loop_
_entity.id
_entity.type
_entity.pdbx_description
1 polymer ?
#
loop_
_entity_poly.entity_id
_entity_poly.type
_entity_poly.pdbx_seq_one_letter_code
_entity_poly.pdbx_strand_id
1 'polypeptide(L)'
;MTFAAAWVTQRQQANVQWLLQEKTRRQELYQQFIEEASKSYVDALIHDEAALAPLVSLYALINKMRVVSDPRIAVHADKFVRMIVDTYALPNKTLPDLRGMMESAELDPLREFSEMCRDELSAFTPVNFSKRQTMPSDKVAFRFDRQLSRTE
;
A
#
# COMPACT_ATOMS: atom_id res chain seq x y z
N MET A 1 -26.54 35.15 5.29
CA MET A 1 -26.53 33.70 5.03
C MET A 1 -25.25 33.20 4.32
N THR A 2 -24.06 33.56 4.79
CA THR A 2 -22.78 33.22 4.10
C THR A 2 -21.81 32.37 4.92
N PHE A 3 -22.06 32.16 6.20
CA PHE A 3 -21.13 31.42 7.05
C PHE A 3 -21.20 29.88 6.90
N ALA A 4 -22.36 29.31 6.58
CA ALA A 4 -22.54 27.86 6.42
C ALA A 4 -21.84 27.30 5.18
N ALA A 5 -21.82 28.04 4.07
CA ALA A 5 -21.16 27.62 2.82
C ALA A 5 -19.63 27.60 2.95
N ALA A 6 -19.04 28.58 3.65
CA ALA A 6 -17.60 28.62 3.89
C ALA A 6 -17.11 27.45 4.75
N TRP A 7 -17.92 27.04 5.73
CA TRP A 7 -17.55 25.93 6.65
C TRP A 7 -17.55 24.55 5.95
N VAL A 8 -18.49 24.32 5.02
CA VAL A 8 -18.55 23.09 4.23
C VAL A 8 -17.35 23.00 3.27
N THR A 9 -17.00 24.10 2.61
CA THR A 9 -15.86 24.15 1.68
C THR A 9 -14.54 23.92 2.42
N GLN A 10 -14.38 24.48 3.61
CA GLN A 10 -13.16 24.33 4.42
C GLN A 10 -12.98 22.88 4.93
N ARG A 11 -14.07 22.20 5.32
CA ARG A 11 -14.02 20.76 5.68
C ARG A 11 -13.66 19.86 4.50
N GLN A 12 -14.17 20.14 3.32
CA GLN A 12 -13.84 19.39 2.12
C GLN A 12 -12.36 19.54 1.73
N GLN A 13 -11.81 20.76 1.82
CA GLN A 13 -10.41 21.01 1.57
C GLN A 13 -9.49 20.30 2.56
N ALA A 14 -9.83 20.31 3.86
CA ALA A 14 -9.05 19.61 4.89
C ALA A 14 -9.03 18.08 4.65
N ASN A 15 -10.15 17.48 4.26
CA ASN A 15 -10.22 16.05 3.97
C ASN A 15 -9.40 15.66 2.73
N VAL A 16 -9.39 16.48 1.68
CA VAL A 16 -8.57 16.25 0.48
C VAL A 16 -7.09 16.35 0.80
N GLN A 17 -6.69 17.36 1.58
CA GLN A 17 -5.30 17.54 1.99
C GLN A 17 -4.80 16.35 2.85
N TRP A 18 -5.60 15.89 3.80
CA TRP A 18 -5.27 14.72 4.63
C TRP A 18 -5.08 13.46 3.78
N LEU A 19 -5.97 13.20 2.81
CA LEU A 19 -5.86 12.06 1.90
C LEU A 19 -4.59 12.12 1.04
N LEU A 20 -4.25 13.30 0.52
CA LEU A 20 -3.03 13.49 -0.27
C LEU A 20 -1.78 13.28 0.59
N GLN A 21 -1.77 13.76 1.82
CA GLN A 21 -0.67 13.57 2.75
C GLN A 21 -0.49 12.10 3.12
N GLU A 22 -1.58 11.38 3.39
CA GLU A 22 -1.55 9.95 3.69
C GLU A 22 -1.04 9.13 2.49
N LYS A 23 -1.47 9.48 1.27
CA LYS A 23 -0.98 8.87 0.03
C LYS A 23 0.52 9.08 -0.15
N THR A 24 1.00 10.31 0.04
CA THR A 24 2.43 10.65 -0.08
C THR A 24 3.26 9.86 0.94
N ARG A 25 2.80 9.81 2.19
CA ARG A 25 3.48 9.06 3.26
C ARG A 25 3.61 7.56 2.94
N ARG A 26 2.56 6.93 2.40
CA ARG A 26 2.61 5.52 1.98
C ARG A 26 3.54 5.34 0.79
N GLN A 27 3.47 6.24 -0.18
CA GLN A 27 4.35 6.21 -1.35
C GLN A 27 5.83 6.29 -0.95
N GLU A 28 6.20 7.18 -0.06
CA GLU A 28 7.57 7.29 0.49
C GLU A 28 8.00 6.01 1.19
N LEU A 29 7.12 5.40 1.99
CA LEU A 29 7.38 4.15 2.69
C LEU A 29 7.65 2.99 1.72
N TYR A 30 6.85 2.88 0.64
CA TYR A 30 7.04 1.84 -0.37
C TYR A 30 8.32 2.05 -1.18
N GLN A 31 8.64 3.29 -1.54
CA GLN A 31 9.89 3.63 -2.23
C GLN A 31 11.11 3.28 -1.38
N GLN A 32 11.12 3.63 -0.10
CA GLN A 32 12.19 3.26 0.84
C GLN A 32 12.36 1.74 0.92
N PHE A 33 11.26 1.01 1.03
CA PHE A 33 11.32 -0.46 1.08
C PHE A 33 11.89 -1.04 -0.20
N ILE A 34 11.42 -0.62 -1.37
CA ILE A 34 11.89 -1.10 -2.68
C ILE A 34 13.39 -0.84 -2.82
N GLU A 35 13.85 0.34 -2.44
CA GLU A 35 15.26 0.71 -2.54
C GLU A 35 16.16 -0.16 -1.63
N GLU A 36 15.81 -0.30 -0.34
CA GLU A 36 16.57 -1.11 0.61
C GLU A 36 16.52 -2.60 0.27
N ALA A 37 15.34 -3.08 -0.15
CA ALA A 37 15.14 -4.47 -0.55
C ALA A 37 15.93 -4.82 -1.81
N SER A 38 15.97 -3.92 -2.80
CA SER A 38 16.77 -4.12 -4.02
C SER A 38 18.26 -4.18 -3.73
N LYS A 39 18.77 -3.28 -2.87
CA LYS A 39 20.18 -3.30 -2.43
C LYS A 39 20.52 -4.61 -1.73
N SER A 40 19.69 -5.02 -0.78
CA SER A 40 19.90 -6.25 -0.02
C SER A 40 19.80 -7.51 -0.90
N TYR A 41 18.94 -7.51 -1.90
CA TYR A 41 18.82 -8.62 -2.86
C TYR A 41 20.07 -8.76 -3.73
N VAL A 42 20.57 -7.63 -4.27
CA VAL A 42 21.82 -7.63 -5.05
C VAL A 42 23.00 -8.10 -4.17
N ASP A 43 23.08 -7.64 -2.93
CA ASP A 43 24.11 -8.08 -1.99
C ASP A 43 24.03 -9.60 -1.74
N ALA A 44 22.84 -10.14 -1.53
CA ALA A 44 22.62 -11.58 -1.34
C ALA A 44 22.95 -12.44 -2.56
N LEU A 45 22.94 -11.89 -3.77
CA LEU A 45 23.34 -12.61 -4.99
C LEU A 45 24.85 -12.76 -5.12
N ILE A 46 25.63 -11.86 -4.53
CA ILE A 46 27.08 -11.79 -4.72
C ILE A 46 27.91 -12.08 -3.46
N HIS A 47 27.27 -12.09 -2.30
CA HIS A 47 27.91 -12.37 -1.01
C HIS A 47 27.14 -13.48 -0.27
N ASP A 48 27.86 -14.25 0.55
CA ASP A 48 27.33 -15.34 1.38
C ASP A 48 27.16 -14.94 2.85
N GLU A 49 27.66 -13.76 3.24
CA GLU A 49 27.48 -13.22 4.58
C GLU A 49 26.45 -12.08 4.60
N ALA A 50 25.33 -12.32 5.29
CA ALA A 50 24.28 -11.33 5.43
C ALA A 50 24.68 -10.19 6.39
N ALA A 51 24.61 -8.96 5.92
CA ALA A 51 24.69 -7.78 6.77
C ALA A 51 23.37 -7.64 7.57
N LEU A 52 23.44 -7.71 8.90
CA LEU A 52 22.25 -7.64 9.76
C LEU A 52 21.55 -6.27 9.72
N ALA A 53 22.31 -5.18 9.60
CA ALA A 53 21.74 -3.84 9.66
C ALA A 53 20.70 -3.54 8.54
N PRO A 54 20.94 -3.85 7.26
CA PRO A 54 19.93 -3.72 6.21
C PRO A 54 18.70 -4.60 6.45
N LEU A 55 18.87 -5.84 6.93
CA LEU A 55 17.74 -6.72 7.23
C LEU A 55 16.85 -6.16 8.35
N VAL A 56 17.45 -5.63 9.41
CA VAL A 56 16.71 -4.97 10.50
C VAL A 56 15.96 -3.75 9.97
N SER A 57 16.58 -2.96 9.08
CA SER A 57 15.92 -1.82 8.41
C SER A 57 14.69 -2.26 7.61
N LEU A 58 14.80 -3.34 6.83
CA LEU A 58 13.69 -3.90 6.07
C LEU A 58 12.53 -4.34 6.98
N TYR A 59 12.80 -5.03 8.08
CA TYR A 59 11.77 -5.39 9.05
C TYR A 59 11.13 -4.18 9.74
N ALA A 60 11.89 -3.10 9.99
CA ALA A 60 11.34 -1.86 10.49
C ALA A 60 10.35 -1.21 9.49
N LEU A 61 10.67 -1.24 8.19
CA LEU A 61 9.78 -0.77 7.13
C LEU A 61 8.51 -1.63 7.02
N ILE A 62 8.64 -2.96 7.10
CA ILE A 62 7.48 -3.87 7.13
C ILE A 62 6.57 -3.56 8.33
N ASN A 63 7.12 -3.32 9.50
CA ASN A 63 6.35 -2.96 10.68
C ASN A 63 5.60 -1.63 10.51
N LYS A 64 6.20 -0.64 9.85
CA LYS A 64 5.51 0.59 9.47
C LYS A 64 4.36 0.32 8.48
N MET A 65 4.58 -0.55 7.47
CA MET A 65 3.53 -0.96 6.52
C MET A 65 2.35 -1.64 7.23
N ARG A 66 2.61 -2.51 8.21
CA ARG A 66 1.55 -3.19 9.00
C ARG A 66 0.60 -2.21 9.70
N VAL A 67 1.07 -1.00 10.00
CA VAL A 67 0.27 0.04 10.67
C VAL A 67 -0.57 0.85 9.67
N VAL A 68 -0.06 1.09 8.47
CA VAL A 68 -0.65 2.11 7.56
C VAL A 68 -1.15 1.55 6.24
N SER A 69 -0.75 0.34 5.83
CA SER A 69 -1.03 -0.24 4.51
C SER A 69 -2.03 -1.38 4.57
N ASP A 70 -2.52 -1.82 3.41
CA ASP A 70 -3.27 -3.07 3.30
C ASP A 70 -2.41 -4.25 3.84
N PRO A 71 -2.97 -5.13 4.68
CA PRO A 71 -2.24 -6.26 5.26
C PRO A 71 -1.54 -7.13 4.22
N ARG A 72 -2.08 -7.26 3.00
CA ARG A 72 -1.48 -8.04 1.91
C ARG A 72 -0.12 -7.50 1.49
N ILE A 73 0.06 -6.17 1.49
CA ILE A 73 1.33 -5.52 1.14
C ILE A 73 2.42 -5.89 2.16
N ALA A 74 2.11 -5.83 3.46
CA ALA A 74 3.04 -6.21 4.51
C ALA A 74 3.42 -7.71 4.44
N VAL A 75 2.48 -8.58 4.08
CA VAL A 75 2.72 -10.02 3.88
C VAL A 75 3.65 -10.25 2.68
N HIS A 76 3.44 -9.55 1.56
CA HIS A 76 4.33 -9.65 0.39
C HIS A 76 5.73 -9.11 0.68
N ALA A 77 5.84 -8.01 1.40
CA ALA A 77 7.12 -7.47 1.85
C ALA A 77 7.89 -8.47 2.75
N ASP A 78 7.22 -9.11 3.70
CA ASP A 78 7.81 -10.13 4.57
C ASP A 78 8.29 -11.35 3.77
N LYS A 79 7.48 -11.82 2.81
CA LYS A 79 7.86 -12.91 1.90
C LYS A 79 9.10 -12.58 1.10
N PHE A 80 9.21 -11.34 0.61
CA PHE A 80 10.38 -10.88 -0.13
C PHE A 80 11.64 -10.84 0.73
N VAL A 81 11.55 -10.34 1.97
CA VAL A 81 12.70 -10.30 2.88
C VAL A 81 13.18 -11.72 3.23
N ARG A 82 12.27 -12.67 3.42
CA ARG A 82 12.62 -14.09 3.61
C ARG A 82 13.36 -14.63 2.39
N MET A 83 12.91 -14.34 1.18
CA MET A 83 13.59 -14.73 -0.04
C MET A 83 15.01 -14.16 -0.11
N ILE A 84 15.24 -12.90 0.32
CA ILE A 84 16.59 -12.33 0.42
C ILE A 84 17.45 -13.17 1.38
N VAL A 85 16.92 -13.48 2.56
CA VAL A 85 17.66 -14.30 3.56
C VAL A 85 17.99 -15.68 3.01
N ASP A 86 17.03 -16.33 2.34
CA ASP A 86 17.24 -17.64 1.71
C ASP A 86 18.29 -17.56 0.58
N THR A 87 18.37 -16.43 -0.13
CA THR A 87 19.35 -16.21 -1.19
C THR A 87 20.78 -16.19 -0.67
N TYR A 88 21.03 -15.67 0.53
CA TYR A 88 22.38 -15.74 1.16
C TYR A 88 22.84 -17.17 1.44
N ALA A 89 21.92 -18.11 1.59
CA ALA A 89 22.26 -19.52 1.78
C ALA A 89 22.55 -20.27 0.46
N LEU A 90 22.36 -19.63 -0.69
CA LEU A 90 22.64 -20.19 -2.02
C LEU A 90 24.05 -19.82 -2.48
N PRO A 91 24.63 -20.58 -3.42
CA PRO A 91 25.91 -20.20 -4.04
C PRO A 91 25.81 -18.84 -4.72
N ASN A 92 26.87 -18.04 -4.59
CA ASN A 92 27.00 -16.74 -5.22
C ASN A 92 26.83 -16.83 -6.73
N LYS A 93 26.11 -15.86 -7.29
CA LYS A 93 25.84 -15.82 -8.73
C LYS A 93 27.01 -15.27 -9.50
N THR A 94 27.35 -15.92 -10.60
CA THR A 94 28.34 -15.43 -11.55
C THR A 94 27.69 -14.47 -12.57
N LEU A 95 28.52 -13.74 -13.31
CA LEU A 95 27.99 -12.82 -14.35
C LEU A 95 27.17 -13.54 -15.44
N PRO A 96 27.51 -14.75 -15.91
CA PRO A 96 26.64 -15.53 -16.78
C PRO A 96 25.30 -15.89 -16.15
N ASP A 97 25.27 -16.26 -14.85
CA ASP A 97 24.02 -16.58 -14.13
C ASP A 97 23.09 -15.36 -14.07
N LEU A 98 23.66 -14.19 -13.74
CA LEU A 98 22.89 -12.92 -13.72
C LEU A 98 22.31 -12.58 -15.09
N ARG A 99 23.05 -12.83 -16.17
CA ARG A 99 22.54 -12.64 -17.54
C ARG A 99 21.35 -13.56 -17.82
N GLY A 100 21.44 -14.82 -17.46
CA GLY A 100 20.33 -15.77 -17.59
C GLY A 100 19.10 -15.35 -16.81
N MET A 101 19.28 -14.86 -15.58
CA MET A 101 18.19 -14.32 -14.74
C MET A 101 17.53 -13.07 -15.36
N MET A 102 18.29 -12.22 -16.06
CA MET A 102 17.73 -11.06 -16.79
C MET A 102 16.84 -11.51 -17.94
N GLU A 103 17.22 -12.56 -18.66
CA GLU A 103 16.47 -13.10 -19.80
C GLU A 103 15.18 -13.81 -19.36
N SER A 104 15.18 -14.44 -18.18
CA SER A 104 14.03 -15.14 -17.59
C SER A 104 13.09 -14.25 -16.77
N ALA A 105 13.37 -12.95 -16.66
CA ALA A 105 12.66 -12.00 -15.80
C ALA A 105 12.67 -12.37 -14.29
N GLU A 106 13.54 -13.28 -13.85
CA GLU A 106 13.71 -13.66 -12.44
C GLU A 106 14.41 -12.57 -11.62
N LEU A 107 14.97 -11.56 -12.27
CA LEU A 107 15.67 -10.45 -11.62
C LEU A 107 14.73 -9.38 -11.05
N ASP A 108 13.43 -9.47 -11.31
CA ASP A 108 12.45 -8.50 -10.79
C ASP A 108 11.42 -9.15 -9.83
N PRO A 109 11.87 -9.69 -8.69
CA PRO A 109 10.98 -10.29 -7.71
C PRO A 109 10.14 -9.25 -6.94
N LEU A 110 10.43 -7.95 -7.06
CA LEU A 110 9.66 -6.84 -6.49
C LEU A 110 8.51 -6.37 -7.38
N ARG A 111 8.37 -6.91 -8.58
CA ARG A 111 7.34 -6.49 -9.54
C ARG A 111 5.93 -6.62 -8.96
N GLU A 112 5.59 -7.79 -8.45
CA GLU A 112 4.27 -8.06 -7.86
C GLU A 112 3.99 -7.13 -6.67
N PHE A 113 4.98 -6.93 -5.79
CA PHE A 113 4.90 -5.98 -4.69
C PHE A 113 4.63 -4.55 -5.17
N SER A 114 5.35 -4.10 -6.20
CA SER A 114 5.20 -2.76 -6.77
C SER A 114 3.82 -2.55 -7.41
N GLU A 115 3.27 -3.58 -8.07
CA GLU A 115 1.92 -3.56 -8.64
C GLU A 115 0.86 -3.43 -7.53
N MET A 116 0.98 -4.20 -6.44
CA MET A 116 0.08 -4.10 -5.29
C MET A 116 0.11 -2.72 -4.63
N CYS A 117 1.30 -2.15 -4.44
CA CYS A 117 1.46 -0.79 -3.90
C CYS A 117 0.78 0.26 -4.79
N ARG A 118 0.96 0.15 -6.12
CA ARG A 118 0.34 1.05 -7.09
C ARG A 118 -1.20 0.96 -7.02
N ASP A 119 -1.74 -0.25 -6.93
CA ASP A 119 -3.19 -0.47 -6.87
C ASP A 119 -3.78 0.12 -5.59
N GLU A 120 -3.13 -0.06 -4.43
CA GLU A 120 -3.54 0.60 -3.19
C GLU A 120 -3.48 2.12 -3.30
N LEU A 121 -2.38 2.69 -3.79
CA LEU A 121 -2.23 4.14 -3.96
C LEU A 121 -3.23 4.74 -4.95
N SER A 122 -3.68 3.98 -5.95
CA SER A 122 -4.70 4.41 -6.90
C SER A 122 -6.09 4.52 -6.27
N ALA A 123 -6.37 3.74 -5.23
CA ALA A 123 -7.62 3.80 -4.49
C ALA A 123 -7.80 5.11 -3.70
N PHE A 124 -6.71 5.84 -3.40
CA PHE A 124 -6.72 7.16 -2.77
C PHE A 124 -7.01 8.33 -3.74
N THR A 125 -7.59 8.07 -4.92
CA THR A 125 -7.97 9.16 -5.84
C THR A 125 -9.28 9.82 -5.42
N PRO A 126 -9.40 11.16 -5.50
CA PRO A 126 -10.60 11.90 -5.10
C PRO A 126 -11.88 11.50 -5.85
N VAL A 127 -11.77 10.83 -6.99
CA VAL A 127 -12.88 10.37 -7.83
C VAL A 127 -13.79 9.38 -7.08
N ASN A 128 -13.28 8.61 -6.13
CA ASN A 128 -14.08 7.68 -5.34
C ASN A 128 -14.93 8.34 -4.24
N PHE A 129 -14.64 9.59 -3.88
CA PHE A 129 -15.41 10.35 -2.91
C PHE A 129 -16.75 10.82 -3.48
N SER A 130 -16.82 11.16 -4.76
CA SER A 130 -18.06 11.62 -5.42
C SER A 130 -19.11 10.51 -5.56
N LYS A 131 -18.68 9.24 -5.68
CA LYS A 131 -19.60 8.11 -5.82
C LYS A 131 -20.23 7.61 -4.52
N ARG A 132 -19.63 7.91 -3.36
CA ARG A 132 -20.21 7.50 -2.06
C ARG A 132 -21.23 8.51 -1.50
N GLN A 133 -21.27 9.75 -2.00
CA GLN A 133 -22.21 10.77 -1.55
C GLN A 133 -23.53 10.82 -2.34
N THR A 134 -23.67 10.05 -3.42
CA THR A 134 -24.92 9.92 -4.17
C THR A 134 -25.67 8.62 -3.84
N MET A 135 -25.78 8.26 -2.56
CA MET A 135 -26.88 7.40 -2.14
C MET A 135 -28.12 8.29 -2.01
N PRO A 136 -29.15 8.08 -2.83
CA PRO A 136 -30.37 8.87 -2.72
C PRO A 136 -31.00 8.64 -1.36
N SER A 137 -31.27 9.75 -0.68
CA SER A 137 -32.00 9.83 0.61
C SER A 137 -33.45 9.41 0.51
N ASP A 138 -33.87 8.73 -0.54
CA ASP A 138 -35.26 8.44 -0.91
C ASP A 138 -35.82 7.14 -0.32
N LYS A 139 -35.11 6.46 0.56
CA LYS A 139 -35.62 5.22 1.17
C LYS A 139 -35.98 5.30 2.65
N VAL A 140 -35.94 6.47 3.27
CA VAL A 140 -36.31 6.62 4.70
C VAL A 140 -37.72 7.17 4.91
N ALA A 141 -38.37 7.70 3.87
CA ALA A 141 -39.69 8.33 4.00
C ALA A 141 -40.89 7.37 3.90
N PHE A 142 -40.71 6.07 3.73
CA PHE A 142 -41.84 5.15 3.45
C PHE A 142 -42.13 4.10 4.54
N ARG A 143 -41.71 4.34 5.78
CA ARG A 143 -41.94 3.34 6.84
C ARG A 143 -42.66 3.82 8.10
N PHE A 144 -43.24 5.04 8.10
CA PHE A 144 -43.94 5.57 9.29
C PHE A 144 -45.44 5.64 9.17
N ASP A 145 -46.04 5.26 8.05
CA ASP A 145 -47.51 5.49 7.81
C ASP A 145 -48.36 4.20 7.80
N ARG A 146 -47.88 3.12 8.41
CA ARG A 146 -48.66 1.86 8.42
C ARG A 146 -48.93 1.29 9.84
N GLN A 147 -48.82 2.08 10.89
CA GLN A 147 -49.10 1.61 12.26
C GLN A 147 -50.22 2.36 13.02
N LEU A 148 -50.99 3.26 12.37
CA LEU A 148 -52.06 4.00 13.04
C LEU A 148 -53.49 3.66 12.58
N SER A 149 -53.68 2.53 11.88
CA SER A 149 -55.05 2.09 11.50
C SER A 149 -55.33 0.65 11.95
N ARG A 150 -55.12 0.37 13.24
CA ARG A 150 -55.62 -0.88 13.83
C ARG A 150 -55.91 -0.69 15.32
N THR A 151 -56.89 0.17 15.62
CA THR A 151 -57.70 0.15 16.87
C THR A 151 -58.98 0.90 16.57
N GLU A 152 -59.95 0.23 16.01
CA GLU A 152 -61.40 0.36 16.27
C GLU A 152 -62.03 -0.99 15.97
#